data_3d3d950b3a7f0baf9c6e4d55f91b4325
#
_entry.id   3d3d950b3a7f0baf9c6e4d55f91b4325
#
_cell.length_a   1.000
_cell.length_b   1.000
_cell.length_c   1.000
_cell.angle_alpha   90.00
_cell.angle_beta   90.00
_cell.angle_gamma   90.00
#
_symmetry.space_group_name_H-M   'P 1'
#
loop_
_entity.id
_entity.type
_entity.pdbx_description
1 polymer ?
#
loop_
_entity_poly.entity_id
_entity_poly.type
_entity_poly.pdbx_seq_one_letter_code
_entity_poly.pdbx_strand_id
1 'polypeptide(L)'
;MLRHPLFGLNPGVVGKVEDDEVKVEVDEDTEFIVYPPIVTATTSLSGKELAYSLNFPQKSIAGLPVLECVEFGRNVVTYDEVRQDAPEIGLGNVFHMNHTENTKVSLSKKSLASHTFITGSTGSGKSNTVYHMLDRARKQGVKFLVVEPAKGEYKNVFGGRKDVTVLGTNPKLSQLLRINPFSFPENIHVLEHMDRLVEIFNVCWPMYAAMPAVLKNAVEKSYVDCGWDIVKSENKYGEELYPSFADVARNVKEIIDSSEYDAENKGAYKGSLLTRLQSLCNGINGMIFVADEIPKEQLFEENVIVDLSRVGSSETKSLIMGMMVLKLQEYRMSSATGMNAELNHITVLEEAHNLLRRTSNEQSAEGSNLLGKSVEMLSNAIAEMRTYGEGFIIADQAPGLMDMSVIRNTNTKIILRLPDQADRELVGRAANLNEDQITELAKVPCGVAAVYQNEWIQPVLCKVDLFAAPEKPFMFDPDDNDLDNYCKTEVEESLLNCIMEKEILRRGNKTDLKALKSKIIKSKLETCVKRDFMEYLEHDGENAIETLRKLIYDFLSAENAIIEAKQCNDIVEWTRTVVDRLNPSLRAYPNKQIDLALALILYEQTLRDASYGSVFCKFTEVYKNEGGVF
;
A
#
# COMPACT_ATOMS: atom_id res chain seq x y z
N MET A 1 53.69 -34.43 -0.44
CA MET A 1 54.88 -33.79 -1.01
C MET A 1 54.64 -32.29 -1.04
N LEU A 2 55.22 -31.52 -0.15
CA LEU A 2 55.20 -30.05 -0.22
C LEU A 2 56.12 -29.66 -1.39
N ARG A 3 55.53 -29.17 -2.48
CA ARG A 3 56.32 -28.56 -3.56
C ARG A 3 56.91 -27.25 -3.03
N HIS A 4 58.14 -27.25 -2.62
CA HIS A 4 58.87 -26.03 -2.30
C HIS A 4 59.09 -25.24 -3.61
N PRO A 5 58.79 -23.93 -3.70
CA PRO A 5 58.97 -23.15 -4.93
C PRO A 5 60.39 -23.18 -5.51
N LEU A 6 61.38 -23.34 -4.69
CA LEU A 6 62.78 -23.47 -5.12
C LEU A 6 63.06 -24.73 -5.96
N PHE A 7 62.27 -25.80 -5.76
CA PHE A 7 62.39 -27.01 -6.61
C PHE A 7 61.67 -26.85 -7.96
N GLY A 8 60.80 -25.86 -8.12
CA GLY A 8 60.11 -25.51 -9.37
C GLY A 8 60.92 -24.57 -10.27
N LEU A 9 61.96 -23.93 -9.73
CA LEU A 9 62.79 -22.98 -10.45
C LEU A 9 63.97 -23.66 -11.22
N ASN A 10 64.19 -24.94 -11.02
CA ASN A 10 65.22 -25.69 -11.71
C ASN A 10 64.62 -26.96 -12.33
N PRO A 11 64.14 -26.87 -13.60
CA PRO A 11 63.40 -27.96 -14.23
C PRO A 11 64.23 -29.21 -14.54
N GLY A 12 65.54 -29.16 -14.33
CA GLY A 12 66.44 -30.26 -14.56
C GLY A 12 66.75 -31.15 -13.36
N VAL A 13 66.11 -30.91 -12.19
CA VAL A 13 66.37 -31.66 -10.99
C VAL A 13 65.37 -32.78 -10.74
N VAL A 14 65.72 -34.01 -10.89
CA VAL A 14 64.95 -35.22 -10.60
C VAL A 14 65.44 -35.88 -9.34
N GLY A 15 64.64 -35.98 -8.28
CA GLY A 15 64.92 -36.67 -7.07
C GLY A 15 64.58 -38.17 -7.13
N LYS A 16 65.56 -39.06 -6.90
CA LYS A 16 65.35 -40.48 -6.71
C LYS A 16 65.58 -40.83 -5.25
N VAL A 17 64.82 -41.74 -4.70
CA VAL A 17 65.03 -42.28 -3.35
C VAL A 17 65.70 -43.63 -3.51
N GLU A 18 66.91 -43.74 -3.01
CA GLU A 18 67.67 -44.98 -2.95
C GLU A 18 68.24 -45.13 -1.50
N ASP A 19 68.00 -46.28 -0.86
CA ASP A 19 68.52 -46.64 0.48
C ASP A 19 68.23 -45.55 1.56
N ASP A 20 66.97 -45.07 1.66
CA ASP A 20 66.54 -44.00 2.57
C ASP A 20 67.15 -42.61 2.32
N GLU A 21 67.85 -42.42 1.24
CA GLU A 21 68.36 -41.13 0.80
C GLU A 21 67.68 -40.66 -0.44
N VAL A 22 67.41 -39.37 -0.53
CA VAL A 22 66.89 -38.74 -1.77
C VAL A 22 68.07 -38.20 -2.56
N LYS A 23 68.39 -38.87 -3.66
CA LYS A 23 69.39 -38.37 -4.60
C LYS A 23 68.66 -37.46 -5.62
N VAL A 24 69.21 -36.28 -5.77
CA VAL A 24 68.70 -35.29 -6.74
C VAL A 24 69.75 -35.20 -7.85
N GLU A 25 69.39 -35.68 -9.04
CA GLU A 25 70.22 -35.51 -10.23
C GLU A 25 69.94 -34.14 -10.85
N VAL A 26 71.00 -33.35 -11.04
CA VAL A 26 70.98 -32.09 -11.80
C VAL A 26 71.69 -32.35 -13.14
N ASP A 27 71.24 -31.70 -14.21
CA ASP A 27 71.87 -31.75 -15.51
C ASP A 27 73.34 -31.44 -15.42
N GLU A 28 74.23 -32.37 -15.64
CA GLU A 28 75.64 -32.32 -15.56
C GLU A 28 76.27 -33.24 -14.47
N ASP A 29 75.69 -34.41 -14.23
CA ASP A 29 76.21 -35.43 -13.33
C ASP A 29 76.51 -34.98 -11.87
N THR A 30 75.81 -33.97 -11.40
CA THR A 30 75.92 -33.51 -10.02
C THR A 30 74.82 -34.16 -9.17
N GLU A 31 75.24 -35.08 -8.26
CA GLU A 31 74.31 -35.71 -7.30
C GLU A 31 74.21 -34.87 -6.02
N PHE A 32 72.95 -34.56 -5.66
CA PHE A 32 72.64 -33.96 -4.36
C PHE A 32 71.88 -34.97 -3.49
N ILE A 33 72.33 -35.16 -2.29
CA ILE A 33 71.73 -36.07 -1.33
C ILE A 33 70.81 -35.25 -0.42
N VAL A 34 69.54 -35.57 -0.45
CA VAL A 34 68.54 -34.97 0.44
C VAL A 34 68.02 -36.06 1.39
N TYR A 35 68.21 -35.87 2.67
CA TYR A 35 67.78 -36.84 3.70
C TYR A 35 66.28 -36.71 3.96
N PRO A 36 65.47 -37.72 3.73
CA PRO A 36 64.10 -37.74 4.21
C PRO A 36 64.12 -38.11 5.76
N PRO A 37 63.21 -37.54 6.58
CA PRO A 37 62.15 -36.57 6.26
C PRO A 37 62.54 -35.11 6.49
N ILE A 38 63.80 -34.81 6.67
CA ILE A 38 64.29 -33.47 7.03
C ILE A 38 64.86 -32.80 5.77
N VAL A 39 64.13 -31.86 5.21
CA VAL A 39 64.67 -30.96 4.20
C VAL A 39 65.25 -29.75 4.89
N THR A 40 66.58 -29.69 5.02
CA THR A 40 67.25 -28.49 5.51
C THR A 40 67.46 -27.54 4.33
N ALA A 41 66.75 -26.42 4.33
CA ALA A 41 67.03 -25.34 3.39
C ALA A 41 68.41 -24.74 3.76
N THR A 42 69.38 -24.92 2.87
CA THR A 42 70.70 -24.33 3.01
C THR A 42 70.83 -22.90 2.55
N THR A 43 69.79 -22.38 1.96
CA THR A 43 69.68 -21.00 1.45
C THR A 43 68.91 -20.12 2.42
N SER A 44 69.52 -19.07 2.90
CA SER A 44 68.87 -18.08 3.74
C SER A 44 67.86 -17.27 2.87
N LEU A 45 66.60 -17.37 3.18
CA LEU A 45 65.55 -16.57 2.55
C LEU A 45 65.29 -15.30 3.36
N SER A 46 65.18 -14.18 2.71
CA SER A 46 64.66 -12.98 3.34
C SER A 46 63.18 -13.18 3.71
N GLY A 47 62.68 -12.43 4.69
CA GLY A 47 61.26 -12.48 5.06
C GLY A 47 60.31 -12.21 3.87
N LYS A 48 60.73 -11.43 2.86
CA LYS A 48 59.98 -11.20 1.64
C LYS A 48 59.95 -12.45 0.73
N GLU A 49 61.10 -13.10 0.54
CA GLU A 49 61.18 -14.32 -0.26
C GLU A 49 60.41 -15.48 0.39
N LEU A 50 60.48 -15.58 1.73
CA LEU A 50 59.66 -16.54 2.47
C LEU A 50 58.14 -16.25 2.30
N ALA A 51 57.73 -15.00 2.36
CA ALA A 51 56.36 -14.62 2.14
C ALA A 51 55.87 -14.96 0.71
N TYR A 52 56.70 -14.77 -0.31
CA TYR A 52 56.38 -15.17 -1.69
C TYR A 52 56.40 -16.69 -1.89
N SER A 53 57.12 -17.44 -1.08
CA SER A 53 57.17 -18.90 -1.15
C SER A 53 56.08 -19.60 -0.37
N LEU A 54 55.36 -18.89 0.51
CA LEU A 54 54.18 -19.37 1.21
C LEU A 54 52.96 -19.32 0.29
N ASN A 55 52.74 -20.37 -0.50
CA ASN A 55 51.51 -20.56 -1.23
C ASN A 55 50.41 -21.01 -0.27
N PHE A 56 49.41 -20.13 -0.05
CA PHE A 56 48.18 -20.54 0.60
C PHE A 56 47.41 -21.54 -0.29
N PRO A 57 46.72 -22.52 0.30
CA PRO A 57 45.93 -23.44 -0.47
C PRO A 57 44.87 -22.68 -1.27
N GLN A 58 44.83 -22.91 -2.60
CA GLN A 58 43.87 -22.28 -3.52
C GLN A 58 42.56 -23.07 -3.64
N LYS A 59 42.50 -24.26 -3.07
CA LYS A 59 41.31 -25.13 -3.09
C LYS A 59 41.11 -25.75 -1.74
N SER A 60 39.84 -25.94 -1.36
CA SER A 60 39.50 -26.63 -0.11
C SER A 60 40.02 -28.07 -0.11
N ILE A 61 40.63 -28.50 0.99
CA ILE A 61 41.03 -29.88 1.26
C ILE A 61 40.36 -30.34 2.56
N ALA A 62 40.36 -31.65 2.82
CA ALA A 62 39.75 -32.19 4.03
C ALA A 62 40.40 -31.56 5.28
N GLY A 63 39.57 -30.94 6.12
CA GLY A 63 40.02 -30.26 7.35
C GLY A 63 40.50 -28.81 7.17
N LEU A 64 40.61 -28.29 5.91
CA LEU A 64 40.99 -26.91 5.64
C LEU A 64 40.13 -26.33 4.52
N PRO A 65 38.98 -25.76 4.86
CA PRO A 65 38.16 -25.07 3.87
C PRO A 65 38.83 -23.76 3.42
N VAL A 66 38.88 -23.52 2.11
CA VAL A 66 39.37 -22.27 1.52
C VAL A 66 38.13 -21.51 0.99
N LEU A 67 37.92 -20.32 1.49
CA LEU A 67 36.88 -19.40 1.04
C LEU A 67 37.54 -18.31 0.19
N GLU A 68 37.11 -18.19 -1.04
CA GLU A 68 37.41 -17.02 -1.85
C GLU A 68 36.52 -15.88 -1.37
N CYS A 69 37.10 -14.78 -0.94
CA CYS A 69 36.38 -13.58 -0.52
C CYS A 69 36.63 -12.47 -1.53
N VAL A 70 35.59 -11.81 -1.93
CA VAL A 70 35.66 -10.65 -2.82
C VAL A 70 35.86 -9.37 -2.00
N GLU A 71 36.66 -8.45 -2.53
CA GLU A 71 36.96 -7.20 -1.85
C GLU A 71 35.78 -6.21 -1.93
N PHE A 72 35.37 -5.66 -0.78
CA PHE A 72 34.43 -4.57 -0.58
C PHE A 72 35.07 -3.47 0.23
N GLY A 73 34.45 -2.30 0.26
CA GLY A 73 34.89 -1.21 1.14
C GLY A 73 34.95 -1.65 2.62
N ARG A 74 36.01 -1.28 3.31
CA ARG A 74 36.18 -1.55 4.75
C ARG A 74 35.81 -0.37 5.64
N ASN A 75 35.45 0.76 5.04
CA ASN A 75 34.94 1.94 5.71
C ASN A 75 33.90 2.58 4.80
N VAL A 76 32.97 3.31 5.38
CA VAL A 76 32.11 4.23 4.65
C VAL A 76 32.95 5.45 4.28
N VAL A 77 33.17 5.66 2.98
CA VAL A 77 33.89 6.81 2.45
C VAL A 77 32.98 7.51 1.43
N THR A 78 32.80 8.80 1.61
CA THR A 78 31.93 9.64 0.77
C THR A 78 32.75 10.54 -0.13
N TYR A 79 32.16 10.99 -1.26
CA TYR A 79 32.82 11.95 -2.17
C TYR A 79 33.00 13.34 -1.55
N ASP A 80 32.04 13.76 -0.73
CA ASP A 80 32.08 15.03 -0.02
C ASP A 80 32.66 14.81 1.38
N GLU A 81 33.34 15.83 1.93
CA GLU A 81 33.68 15.86 3.34
C GLU A 81 32.38 15.85 4.16
N VAL A 82 32.08 14.71 4.77
CA VAL A 82 30.90 14.59 5.62
C VAL A 82 31.06 15.55 6.79
N ARG A 83 30.07 16.41 6.99
CA ARG A 83 29.95 17.15 8.25
C ARG A 83 29.85 16.13 9.37
N GLN A 84 30.82 16.11 10.29
CA GLN A 84 30.91 15.15 11.39
C GLN A 84 29.66 15.08 12.28
N ASP A 85 28.77 16.06 12.16
CA ASP A 85 27.53 16.20 12.93
C ASP A 85 26.26 15.83 12.16
N ALA A 86 26.35 15.22 10.95
CA ALA A 86 25.17 14.82 10.21
C ALA A 86 24.43 13.67 10.92
N PRO A 87 23.10 13.73 11.11
CA PRO A 87 22.37 12.67 11.76
C PRO A 87 22.42 11.37 10.93
N GLU A 88 22.83 10.30 11.58
CA GLU A 88 23.01 8.98 10.97
C GLU A 88 22.14 7.92 11.65
N ILE A 89 21.73 6.93 10.86
CA ILE A 89 21.05 5.74 11.35
C ILE A 89 22.02 4.57 11.30
N GLY A 90 22.46 4.09 12.46
CA GLY A 90 23.35 2.94 12.58
C GLY A 90 22.70 1.68 12.03
N LEU A 91 23.38 0.99 11.12
CA LEU A 91 22.89 -0.25 10.50
C LEU A 91 23.54 -1.50 11.09
N GLY A 92 24.83 -1.46 11.35
CA GLY A 92 25.61 -2.58 11.85
C GLY A 92 27.10 -2.35 11.75
N ASN A 93 27.84 -3.40 11.49
CA ASN A 93 29.30 -3.38 11.41
C ASN A 93 29.78 -3.91 10.06
N VAL A 94 30.96 -3.46 9.64
CA VAL A 94 31.65 -3.99 8.46
C VAL A 94 31.84 -5.50 8.59
N PHE A 95 31.53 -6.22 7.51
CA PHE A 95 31.78 -7.65 7.38
C PHE A 95 32.88 -7.88 6.34
N HIS A 96 33.99 -8.49 6.74
CA HIS A 96 35.13 -8.70 5.87
C HIS A 96 35.77 -10.05 6.15
N MET A 97 36.15 -10.81 5.10
CA MET A 97 36.74 -12.12 5.21
C MET A 97 36.04 -13.06 6.20
N ASN A 98 34.73 -13.15 6.11
CA ASN A 98 33.82 -13.93 6.96
C ASN A 98 33.88 -13.56 8.46
N HIS A 99 34.33 -12.36 8.79
CA HIS A 99 34.37 -11.82 10.16
C HIS A 99 33.66 -10.47 10.24
N THR A 100 33.02 -10.20 11.38
CA THR A 100 32.47 -8.89 11.70
C THR A 100 33.56 -8.03 12.34
N GLU A 101 33.88 -6.89 11.74
CA GLU A 101 34.82 -5.92 12.24
C GLU A 101 34.20 -4.94 13.23
N ASN A 102 35.02 -4.18 13.95
CA ASN A 102 34.50 -3.14 14.87
C ASN A 102 34.08 -1.84 14.16
N THR A 103 34.35 -1.72 12.86
CA THR A 103 34.00 -0.54 12.05
C THR A 103 32.50 -0.47 11.88
N LYS A 104 31.89 0.66 12.30
CA LYS A 104 30.47 0.88 12.18
C LYS A 104 30.06 1.25 10.75
N VAL A 105 28.89 0.78 10.36
CA VAL A 105 28.21 1.19 9.12
C VAL A 105 26.94 1.93 9.51
N SER A 106 26.86 3.19 9.09
CA SER A 106 25.71 4.06 9.34
C SER A 106 25.21 4.65 8.03
N LEU A 107 23.91 4.88 7.96
CA LEU A 107 23.22 5.47 6.81
C LEU A 107 22.94 6.94 7.07
N SER A 108 23.23 7.80 6.10
CA SER A 108 22.87 9.21 6.15
C SER A 108 21.35 9.39 6.17
N LYS A 109 20.82 10.11 7.15
CA LYS A 109 19.40 10.42 7.25
C LYS A 109 18.90 11.19 6.01
N LYS A 110 19.71 12.06 5.44
CA LYS A 110 19.42 12.79 4.21
C LYS A 110 19.25 11.84 3.01
N SER A 111 20.11 10.83 2.91
CA SER A 111 20.04 9.86 1.82
C SER A 111 18.86 8.90 1.96
N LEU A 112 18.41 8.64 3.20
CA LEU A 112 17.19 7.84 3.43
C LEU A 112 15.92 8.59 2.98
N ALA A 113 15.87 9.92 3.04
CA ALA A 113 14.79 10.71 2.45
C ALA A 113 14.70 10.51 0.93
N SER A 114 15.83 10.19 0.26
CA SER A 114 15.88 9.86 -1.17
C SER A 114 15.64 8.38 -1.46
N HIS A 115 14.90 7.71 -0.61
CA HIS A 115 14.40 6.34 -0.68
C HIS A 115 15.45 5.25 -0.59
N THR A 116 15.01 4.10 -0.12
CA THR A 116 15.83 2.90 0.09
C THR A 116 15.21 1.71 -0.63
N PHE A 117 16.03 0.94 -1.31
CA PHE A 117 15.66 -0.35 -1.86
C PHE A 117 16.31 -1.47 -1.04
N ILE A 118 15.51 -2.40 -0.53
CA ILE A 118 15.99 -3.56 0.24
C ILE A 118 15.55 -4.84 -0.44
N THR A 119 16.51 -5.70 -0.78
CA THR A 119 16.18 -6.98 -1.41
C THR A 119 16.98 -8.13 -0.82
N GLY A 120 16.44 -9.33 -0.95
CA GLY A 120 17.06 -10.55 -0.51
C GLY A 120 16.08 -11.72 -0.45
N SER A 121 16.57 -12.92 -0.67
CA SER A 121 15.77 -14.13 -0.62
C SER A 121 15.17 -14.39 0.77
N THR A 122 14.20 -15.28 0.83
CA THR A 122 13.59 -15.72 2.11
C THR A 122 14.66 -16.23 3.07
N GLY A 123 14.63 -15.78 4.32
CA GLY A 123 15.57 -16.14 5.34
C GLY A 123 16.96 -15.47 5.24
N SER A 124 17.15 -14.50 4.34
CA SER A 124 18.40 -13.74 4.23
C SER A 124 18.59 -12.68 5.32
N GLY A 125 17.51 -12.28 6.03
CA GLY A 125 17.53 -11.24 7.05
C GLY A 125 16.84 -9.93 6.64
N LYS A 126 16.10 -9.90 5.52
CA LYS A 126 15.39 -8.71 4.99
C LYS A 126 14.50 -8.06 6.06
N SER A 127 13.57 -8.80 6.64
CA SER A 127 12.64 -8.26 7.66
C SER A 127 13.38 -7.71 8.88
N ASN A 128 14.42 -8.42 9.36
CA ASN A 128 15.25 -7.92 10.46
C ASN A 128 15.90 -6.56 10.13
N THR A 129 16.40 -6.41 8.90
CA THR A 129 17.01 -5.16 8.43
C THR A 129 16.02 -4.02 8.47
N VAL A 130 14.81 -4.23 7.95
CA VAL A 130 13.74 -3.21 7.98
C VAL A 130 13.33 -2.89 9.43
N TYR A 131 13.14 -3.90 10.29
CA TYR A 131 12.79 -3.67 11.70
C TYR A 131 13.87 -2.86 12.42
N HIS A 132 15.13 -3.20 12.21
CA HIS A 132 16.25 -2.48 12.80
C HIS A 132 16.26 -1.01 12.36
N MET A 133 16.12 -0.75 11.06
CA MET A 133 16.09 0.60 10.49
C MET A 133 14.93 1.42 11.06
N LEU A 134 13.72 0.86 11.09
CA LEU A 134 12.54 1.54 11.63
C LEU A 134 12.68 1.87 13.11
N ASP A 135 13.20 0.95 13.92
CA ASP A 135 13.39 1.20 15.36
C ASP A 135 14.43 2.30 15.60
N ARG A 136 15.53 2.33 14.81
CA ARG A 136 16.55 3.38 14.88
C ARG A 136 16.00 4.73 14.42
N ALA A 137 15.25 4.77 13.32
CA ALA A 137 14.62 5.97 12.82
C ALA A 137 13.60 6.54 13.82
N ARG A 138 12.73 5.67 14.37
CA ARG A 138 11.74 6.03 15.41
C ARG A 138 12.39 6.64 16.64
N LYS A 139 13.51 6.07 17.12
CA LYS A 139 14.27 6.61 18.26
C LYS A 139 14.83 8.02 17.99
N GLN A 140 14.95 8.41 16.74
CA GLN A 140 15.35 9.75 16.31
C GLN A 140 14.15 10.65 15.96
N GLY A 141 12.92 10.24 16.33
CA GLY A 141 11.70 11.02 16.12
C GLY A 141 11.09 10.89 14.73
N VAL A 142 11.66 10.06 13.84
CA VAL A 142 11.09 9.78 12.53
C VAL A 142 9.91 8.82 12.69
N LYS A 143 8.75 9.19 12.15
CA LYS A 143 7.54 8.35 12.17
C LYS A 143 7.57 7.36 11.01
N PHE A 144 6.65 6.37 11.04
CA PHE A 144 6.59 5.41 9.96
C PHE A 144 5.17 4.90 9.64
N LEU A 145 4.96 4.62 8.38
CA LEU A 145 3.84 3.83 7.87
C LEU A 145 4.40 2.53 7.27
N VAL A 146 3.90 1.39 7.68
CA VAL A 146 4.21 0.10 7.05
C VAL A 146 2.97 -0.44 6.35
N VAL A 147 3.08 -0.73 5.05
CA VAL A 147 2.03 -1.43 4.29
C VAL A 147 2.53 -2.85 4.00
N GLU A 148 1.93 -3.83 4.68
CA GLU A 148 2.35 -5.23 4.65
C GLU A 148 1.30 -6.11 3.96
N PRO A 149 1.47 -6.49 2.68
CA PRO A 149 0.51 -7.32 1.95
C PRO A 149 0.61 -8.82 2.27
N ALA A 150 1.69 -9.24 2.94
CA ALA A 150 1.96 -10.64 3.23
C ALA A 150 2.42 -10.83 4.69
N LYS A 151 2.29 -12.05 5.21
CA LYS A 151 2.76 -12.52 6.52
C LYS A 151 2.12 -11.89 7.76
N GLY A 152 1.93 -10.57 7.86
CA GLY A 152 1.42 -9.88 9.06
C GLY A 152 2.39 -9.93 10.25
N GLU A 153 3.70 -9.84 9.99
CA GLU A 153 4.76 -9.97 11.01
C GLU A 153 5.01 -8.65 11.76
N TYR A 154 4.88 -7.49 11.09
CA TYR A 154 5.19 -6.18 11.67
C TYR A 154 4.35 -5.84 12.90
N LYS A 155 3.06 -6.22 12.92
CA LYS A 155 2.21 -6.03 14.08
C LYS A 155 2.72 -6.78 15.32
N ASN A 156 3.31 -7.98 15.14
CA ASN A 156 3.87 -8.76 16.24
C ASN A 156 5.18 -8.15 16.75
N VAL A 157 5.89 -7.39 15.91
CA VAL A 157 7.16 -6.76 16.25
C VAL A 157 6.96 -5.40 16.93
N PHE A 158 6.07 -4.57 16.41
CA PHE A 158 5.89 -3.19 16.88
C PHE A 158 4.53 -2.93 17.53
N GLY A 159 3.49 -3.72 17.23
CA GLY A 159 2.11 -3.43 17.62
C GLY A 159 1.83 -3.47 19.13
N GLY A 160 2.70 -4.08 19.93
CA GLY A 160 2.59 -4.02 21.40
C GLY A 160 3.04 -2.69 22.02
N ARG A 161 3.52 -1.73 21.22
CA ARG A 161 3.98 -0.41 21.67
C ARG A 161 2.82 0.58 21.68
N LYS A 162 2.79 1.47 22.68
CA LYS A 162 1.73 2.47 22.82
C LYS A 162 1.73 3.56 21.75
N ASP A 163 2.87 3.76 21.08
CA ASP A 163 3.08 4.76 20.04
C ASP A 163 2.90 4.19 18.63
N VAL A 164 2.34 2.99 18.51
CA VAL A 164 2.12 2.32 17.22
C VAL A 164 0.66 1.89 17.10
N THR A 165 0.01 2.32 16.04
CA THR A 165 -1.35 1.92 15.68
C THR A 165 -1.30 0.79 14.65
N VAL A 166 -2.09 -0.27 14.88
CA VAL A 166 -2.20 -1.41 13.96
C VAL A 166 -3.57 -1.40 13.32
N LEU A 167 -3.59 -1.19 12.01
CA LEU A 167 -4.79 -1.24 11.18
C LEU A 167 -4.74 -2.50 10.32
N GLY A 168 -5.89 -3.08 10.03
CA GLY A 168 -5.94 -4.26 9.17
C GLY A 168 -7.29 -4.45 8.51
N THR A 169 -7.45 -5.58 7.88
CA THR A 169 -8.65 -5.93 7.10
C THR A 169 -9.52 -6.98 7.78
N ASN A 170 -9.12 -7.44 8.97
CA ASN A 170 -9.92 -8.36 9.76
C ASN A 170 -10.23 -7.74 11.13
N PRO A 171 -11.50 -7.34 11.39
CA PRO A 171 -11.90 -6.65 12.61
C PRO A 171 -11.75 -7.48 13.89
N LYS A 172 -11.51 -8.79 13.78
CA LYS A 172 -11.23 -9.67 14.92
C LYS A 172 -9.76 -9.67 15.33
N LEU A 173 -8.86 -9.15 14.51
CA LEU A 173 -7.41 -9.25 14.70
C LEU A 173 -6.71 -7.91 14.86
N SER A 174 -7.36 -6.81 14.46
CA SER A 174 -6.82 -5.46 14.52
C SER A 174 -7.95 -4.45 14.33
N GLN A 175 -7.68 -3.18 14.63
CA GLN A 175 -8.57 -2.09 14.25
C GLN A 175 -8.77 -2.11 12.72
N LEU A 176 -10.01 -1.91 12.27
CA LEU A 176 -10.34 -1.95 10.85
C LEU A 176 -9.76 -0.73 10.12
N LEU A 177 -9.03 -0.98 9.03
CA LEU A 177 -8.63 0.07 8.10
C LEU A 177 -9.88 0.66 7.43
N ARG A 178 -10.00 1.99 7.44
CA ARG A 178 -11.09 2.72 6.78
C ARG A 178 -10.50 3.85 5.95
N ILE A 179 -10.73 3.80 4.66
CA ILE A 179 -10.25 4.78 3.68
C ILE A 179 -11.37 5.17 2.72
N ASN A 180 -11.39 6.42 2.34
CA ASN A 180 -12.26 6.89 1.26
C ASN A 180 -11.40 7.15 0.01
N PRO A 181 -11.47 6.31 -1.02
CA PRO A 181 -10.65 6.48 -2.23
C PRO A 181 -10.91 7.80 -2.96
N PHE A 182 -12.08 8.39 -2.76
CA PHE A 182 -12.56 9.56 -3.49
C PHE A 182 -12.35 10.87 -2.73
N SER A 183 -11.94 10.84 -1.46
CA SER A 183 -11.65 12.04 -0.70
C SER A 183 -10.25 12.55 -1.01
N PHE A 184 -10.09 13.87 -1.04
CA PHE A 184 -8.81 14.55 -1.27
C PHE A 184 -8.69 15.80 -0.38
N PRO A 185 -7.48 16.33 -0.12
CA PRO A 185 -7.28 17.57 0.62
C PRO A 185 -7.83 18.79 -0.14
N GLU A 186 -8.26 19.81 0.60
CA GLU A 186 -8.85 21.04 0.05
C GLU A 186 -7.97 21.75 -1.01
N ASN A 187 -6.64 21.66 -0.86
CA ASN A 187 -5.68 22.30 -1.77
C ASN A 187 -5.42 21.50 -3.05
N ILE A 188 -6.01 20.34 -3.20
CA ILE A 188 -5.90 19.51 -4.41
C ILE A 188 -7.14 19.73 -5.27
N HIS A 189 -6.94 19.96 -6.57
CA HIS A 189 -8.06 20.11 -7.49
C HIS A 189 -8.71 18.75 -7.80
N VAL A 190 -10.04 18.70 -7.88
CA VAL A 190 -10.79 17.46 -8.14
C VAL A 190 -10.33 16.72 -9.39
N LEU A 191 -10.02 17.44 -10.48
CA LEU A 191 -9.48 16.82 -11.71
C LEU A 191 -8.11 16.17 -11.49
N GLU A 192 -7.25 16.82 -10.72
CA GLU A 192 -5.92 16.31 -10.38
C GLU A 192 -6.00 15.02 -9.56
N HIS A 193 -6.89 15.00 -8.56
CA HIS A 193 -7.18 13.80 -7.79
C HIS A 193 -7.75 12.67 -8.67
N MET A 194 -8.74 12.98 -9.51
CA MET A 194 -9.37 11.98 -10.40
C MET A 194 -8.36 11.37 -11.37
N ASP A 195 -7.48 12.17 -11.96
CA ASP A 195 -6.46 11.65 -12.88
C ASP A 195 -5.52 10.68 -12.17
N ARG A 196 -5.04 11.02 -10.98
CA ARG A 196 -4.20 10.13 -10.16
C ARG A 196 -4.95 8.87 -9.72
N LEU A 197 -6.20 9.01 -9.31
CA LEU A 197 -7.05 7.88 -8.91
C LEU A 197 -7.25 6.88 -10.06
N VAL A 198 -7.51 7.37 -11.26
CA VAL A 198 -7.67 6.53 -12.46
C VAL A 198 -6.36 5.82 -12.80
N GLU A 199 -5.20 6.47 -12.62
CA GLU A 199 -3.92 5.81 -12.82
C GLU A 199 -3.68 4.67 -11.82
N ILE A 200 -4.11 4.81 -10.57
CA ILE A 200 -4.07 3.70 -9.60
C ILE A 200 -4.94 2.52 -10.07
N PHE A 201 -6.14 2.79 -10.59
CA PHE A 201 -6.95 1.72 -11.16
C PHE A 201 -6.28 1.05 -12.36
N ASN A 202 -5.62 1.83 -13.24
CA ASN A 202 -4.87 1.30 -14.37
C ASN A 202 -3.71 0.40 -13.95
N VAL A 203 -3.05 0.70 -12.84
CA VAL A 203 -1.99 -0.14 -12.27
C VAL A 203 -2.56 -1.44 -11.69
N CYS A 204 -3.67 -1.37 -10.97
CA CYS A 204 -4.20 -2.49 -10.21
C CYS A 204 -5.06 -3.44 -11.04
N TRP A 205 -5.71 -2.94 -12.09
CA TRP A 205 -6.65 -3.70 -12.90
C TRP A 205 -6.18 -3.83 -14.34
N PRO A 206 -6.14 -5.04 -14.90
CA PRO A 206 -5.91 -5.21 -16.32
C PRO A 206 -7.11 -4.63 -17.09
N MET A 207 -6.89 -3.48 -17.73
CA MET A 207 -7.89 -2.80 -18.54
C MET A 207 -7.45 -2.76 -20.00
N TYR A 208 -8.39 -2.88 -20.92
CA TYR A 208 -8.14 -2.87 -22.36
C TYR A 208 -9.19 -2.03 -23.11
N ALA A 209 -8.84 -1.64 -24.32
CA ALA A 209 -9.68 -0.87 -25.24
C ALA A 209 -10.26 0.40 -24.57
N ALA A 210 -11.58 0.56 -24.54
CA ALA A 210 -12.25 1.73 -23.99
C ALA A 210 -12.48 1.70 -22.47
N MET A 211 -12.11 0.60 -21.77
CA MET A 211 -12.38 0.45 -20.32
C MET A 211 -11.81 1.59 -19.46
N PRO A 212 -10.56 2.06 -19.65
CA PRO A 212 -10.03 3.19 -18.89
C PRO A 212 -10.85 4.47 -19.07
N ALA A 213 -11.28 4.76 -20.30
CA ALA A 213 -12.10 5.93 -20.60
C ALA A 213 -13.50 5.83 -19.98
N VAL A 214 -14.14 4.65 -20.04
CA VAL A 214 -15.43 4.40 -19.40
C VAL A 214 -15.33 4.61 -17.89
N LEU A 215 -14.28 4.06 -17.26
CA LEU A 215 -14.08 4.24 -15.82
C LEU A 215 -13.82 5.70 -15.45
N LYS A 216 -12.97 6.41 -16.20
CA LYS A 216 -12.72 7.84 -15.97
C LYS A 216 -14.01 8.66 -16.05
N ASN A 217 -14.79 8.46 -17.10
CA ASN A 217 -16.07 9.17 -17.28
C ASN A 217 -17.07 8.84 -16.16
N ALA A 218 -17.09 7.60 -15.69
CA ALA A 218 -17.96 7.19 -14.60
C ALA A 218 -17.55 7.82 -13.26
N VAL A 219 -16.24 7.92 -12.98
CA VAL A 219 -15.72 8.60 -11.80
C VAL A 219 -16.09 10.09 -11.86
N GLU A 220 -15.83 10.76 -12.99
CA GLU A 220 -16.17 12.18 -13.19
C GLU A 220 -17.68 12.43 -12.97
N LYS A 221 -18.53 11.61 -13.63
CA LYS A 221 -19.97 11.70 -13.45
C LYS A 221 -20.39 11.50 -11.99
N SER A 222 -19.71 10.60 -11.27
CA SER A 222 -20.01 10.35 -9.85
C SER A 222 -19.73 11.57 -8.97
N TYR A 223 -18.66 12.32 -9.24
CA TYR A 223 -18.42 13.60 -8.55
C TYR A 223 -19.50 14.64 -8.87
N VAL A 224 -19.87 14.77 -10.14
CA VAL A 224 -20.97 15.68 -10.56
C VAL A 224 -22.28 15.31 -9.87
N ASP A 225 -22.61 14.02 -9.81
CA ASP A 225 -23.81 13.52 -9.13
C ASP A 225 -23.81 13.82 -7.62
N CYS A 226 -22.62 13.93 -7.00
CA CYS A 226 -22.43 14.36 -5.60
C CYS A 226 -22.47 15.87 -5.41
N GLY A 227 -22.65 16.65 -6.49
CA GLY A 227 -22.75 18.12 -6.44
C GLY A 227 -21.42 18.86 -6.61
N TRP A 228 -20.36 18.20 -7.08
CA TRP A 228 -19.10 18.86 -7.39
C TRP A 228 -19.17 19.62 -8.72
N ASP A 229 -18.75 20.87 -8.69
CA ASP A 229 -18.36 21.63 -9.90
C ASP A 229 -16.94 21.24 -10.26
N ILE A 230 -16.78 20.47 -11.33
CA ILE A 230 -15.48 19.92 -11.75
C ILE A 230 -14.49 21.02 -12.16
N VAL A 231 -14.97 22.16 -12.66
CA VAL A 231 -14.11 23.26 -13.11
C VAL A 231 -13.63 24.12 -11.94
N LYS A 232 -14.50 24.37 -10.96
CA LYS A 232 -14.17 25.17 -9.78
C LYS A 232 -13.55 24.37 -8.66
N SER A 233 -13.68 23.04 -8.71
CA SER A 233 -13.30 22.14 -7.61
C SER A 233 -14.01 22.45 -6.29
N GLU A 234 -15.28 22.80 -6.37
CA GLU A 234 -16.13 23.16 -5.22
C GLU A 234 -17.38 22.28 -5.20
N ASN A 235 -17.80 21.88 -4.00
CA ASN A 235 -19.07 21.19 -3.83
C ASN A 235 -20.19 22.21 -3.57
N LYS A 236 -21.29 22.13 -4.31
CA LYS A 236 -22.43 23.07 -4.21
C LYS A 236 -23.06 23.13 -2.81
N TYR A 237 -22.89 22.09 -2.00
CA TYR A 237 -23.43 22.04 -0.63
C TYR A 237 -22.49 22.63 0.42
N GLY A 238 -21.29 23.10 0.01
CA GLY A 238 -20.27 23.62 0.92
C GLY A 238 -19.72 22.58 1.89
N GLU A 239 -19.83 21.29 1.54
CA GLU A 239 -19.44 20.15 2.38
C GLU A 239 -18.68 19.12 1.55
N GLU A 240 -17.87 18.30 2.20
CA GLU A 240 -17.05 17.26 1.58
C GLU A 240 -17.85 15.98 1.28
N LEU A 241 -18.89 16.09 0.44
CA LEU A 241 -19.64 14.94 -0.02
C LEU A 241 -18.95 14.31 -1.23
N TYR A 242 -18.35 13.14 -1.02
CA TYR A 242 -17.63 12.38 -2.04
C TYR A 242 -18.46 11.19 -2.54
N PRO A 243 -18.23 10.74 -3.80
CA PRO A 243 -18.85 9.52 -4.31
C PRO A 243 -18.35 8.26 -3.58
N SER A 244 -19.00 7.15 -3.83
CA SER A 244 -18.63 5.81 -3.38
C SER A 244 -18.38 4.88 -4.57
N PHE A 245 -17.81 3.70 -4.34
CA PHE A 245 -17.71 2.68 -5.39
C PHE A 245 -19.08 2.25 -5.94
N ALA A 246 -20.14 2.32 -5.14
CA ALA A 246 -21.50 2.02 -5.61
C ALA A 246 -21.99 3.04 -6.65
N ASP A 247 -21.65 4.33 -6.45
CA ASP A 247 -21.96 5.38 -7.41
C ASP A 247 -21.22 5.19 -8.72
N VAL A 248 -19.92 4.90 -8.63
CA VAL A 248 -19.10 4.61 -9.81
C VAL A 248 -19.62 3.38 -10.56
N ALA A 249 -20.00 2.30 -9.84
CA ALA A 249 -20.57 1.10 -10.46
C ALA A 249 -21.89 1.39 -11.19
N ARG A 250 -22.78 2.19 -10.58
CA ARG A 250 -24.03 2.64 -11.21
C ARG A 250 -23.73 3.44 -12.49
N ASN A 251 -22.82 4.39 -12.42
CA ASN A 251 -22.47 5.24 -13.56
C ASN A 251 -21.73 4.46 -14.66
N VAL A 252 -20.86 3.50 -14.34
CA VAL A 252 -20.27 2.58 -15.33
C VAL A 252 -21.34 1.82 -16.08
N LYS A 253 -22.34 1.27 -15.36
CA LYS A 253 -23.47 0.55 -15.99
C LYS A 253 -24.23 1.46 -16.93
N GLU A 254 -24.59 2.67 -16.50
CA GLU A 254 -25.36 3.62 -17.28
C GLU A 254 -24.61 4.07 -18.55
N ILE A 255 -23.31 4.41 -18.43
CA ILE A 255 -22.48 4.82 -19.56
C ILE A 255 -22.34 3.68 -20.58
N ILE A 256 -22.13 2.43 -20.14
CA ILE A 256 -22.03 1.30 -21.06
C ILE A 256 -23.39 1.04 -21.74
N ASP A 257 -24.51 1.12 -21.00
CA ASP A 257 -25.84 0.88 -21.56
C ASP A 257 -26.22 1.91 -22.62
N SER A 258 -25.89 3.19 -22.38
CA SER A 258 -26.15 4.29 -23.31
C SER A 258 -25.16 4.40 -24.46
N SER A 259 -24.02 3.70 -24.41
CA SER A 259 -23.00 3.74 -25.47
C SER A 259 -23.46 3.04 -26.76
N GLU A 260 -22.77 3.32 -27.87
CA GLU A 260 -22.98 2.68 -29.17
C GLU A 260 -22.12 1.41 -29.36
N TYR A 261 -21.46 0.90 -28.30
CA TYR A 261 -20.69 -0.34 -28.37
C TYR A 261 -21.60 -1.52 -28.75
N ASP A 262 -21.02 -2.50 -29.45
CA ASP A 262 -21.72 -3.76 -29.74
C ASP A 262 -22.03 -4.56 -28.45
N ALA A 263 -22.93 -5.53 -28.55
CA ALA A 263 -23.42 -6.30 -27.40
C ALA A 263 -22.31 -7.11 -26.72
N GLU A 264 -21.31 -7.59 -27.48
CA GLU A 264 -20.18 -8.37 -26.97
C GLU A 264 -19.26 -7.48 -26.13
N ASN A 265 -18.85 -6.33 -26.64
CA ASN A 265 -18.03 -5.36 -25.93
C ASN A 265 -18.75 -4.80 -24.69
N LYS A 266 -20.06 -4.49 -24.79
CA LYS A 266 -20.86 -4.12 -23.61
C LYS A 266 -20.85 -5.20 -22.54
N GLY A 267 -21.02 -6.46 -22.93
CA GLY A 267 -20.96 -7.61 -22.02
C GLY A 267 -19.59 -7.75 -21.35
N ALA A 268 -18.52 -7.64 -22.13
CA ALA A 268 -17.15 -7.74 -21.63
C ALA A 268 -16.79 -6.59 -20.66
N TYR A 269 -17.13 -5.36 -21.00
CA TYR A 269 -16.86 -4.19 -20.15
C TYR A 269 -17.65 -4.24 -18.84
N LYS A 270 -18.95 -4.59 -18.90
CA LYS A 270 -19.77 -4.79 -17.71
C LYS A 270 -19.21 -5.92 -16.85
N GLY A 271 -18.95 -7.09 -17.43
CA GLY A 271 -18.41 -8.25 -16.70
C GLY A 271 -17.09 -7.93 -16.00
N SER A 272 -16.22 -7.15 -16.62
CA SER A 272 -14.93 -6.80 -16.05
C SER A 272 -15.04 -5.67 -15.01
N LEU A 273 -15.59 -4.50 -15.35
CA LEU A 273 -15.59 -3.32 -14.48
C LEU A 273 -16.58 -3.44 -13.34
N LEU A 274 -17.86 -3.84 -13.64
CA LEU A 274 -18.89 -3.91 -12.60
C LEU A 274 -18.58 -4.97 -11.55
N THR A 275 -18.09 -6.15 -11.97
CA THR A 275 -17.75 -7.21 -11.01
C THR A 275 -16.69 -6.76 -10.03
N ARG A 276 -15.65 -6.05 -10.50
CA ARG A 276 -14.60 -5.49 -9.63
C ARG A 276 -15.16 -4.43 -8.69
N LEU A 277 -15.87 -3.43 -9.22
CA LEU A 277 -16.44 -2.35 -8.41
C LEU A 277 -17.42 -2.90 -7.36
N GLN A 278 -18.31 -3.83 -7.73
CA GLN A 278 -19.24 -4.46 -6.81
C GLN A 278 -18.54 -5.27 -5.71
N SER A 279 -17.42 -5.93 -6.04
CA SER A 279 -16.62 -6.64 -5.03
C SER A 279 -16.02 -5.72 -3.96
N LEU A 280 -15.83 -4.44 -4.29
CA LEU A 280 -15.34 -3.42 -3.35
C LEU A 280 -16.47 -2.84 -2.48
N CYS A 281 -17.72 -2.96 -2.89
CA CYS A 281 -18.88 -2.50 -2.13
C CYS A 281 -19.35 -3.52 -1.07
N ASN A 282 -18.96 -4.80 -1.19
CA ASN A 282 -19.53 -5.88 -0.42
C ASN A 282 -18.57 -6.45 0.63
N GLY A 283 -19.13 -7.08 1.67
CA GLY A 283 -18.39 -7.79 2.70
C GLY A 283 -17.39 -6.88 3.44
N ILE A 284 -16.20 -7.39 3.69
CA ILE A 284 -15.15 -6.65 4.41
C ILE A 284 -14.67 -5.43 3.60
N ASN A 285 -14.59 -5.53 2.27
CA ASN A 285 -14.18 -4.41 1.44
C ASN A 285 -15.13 -3.21 1.59
N GLY A 286 -16.45 -3.47 1.64
CA GLY A 286 -17.45 -2.41 1.90
C GLY A 286 -17.38 -1.80 3.30
N MET A 287 -16.62 -2.40 4.24
CA MET A 287 -16.32 -1.82 5.55
C MET A 287 -14.99 -1.04 5.55
N ILE A 288 -14.10 -1.33 4.61
CA ILE A 288 -12.82 -0.64 4.43
C ILE A 288 -13.00 0.64 3.60
N PHE A 289 -13.72 0.53 2.49
CA PHE A 289 -13.95 1.66 1.59
C PHE A 289 -15.22 2.42 1.98
N VAL A 290 -15.08 3.34 2.92
CA VAL A 290 -16.20 4.06 3.55
C VAL A 290 -15.97 5.57 3.57
N ALA A 291 -17.05 6.34 3.68
CA ALA A 291 -16.98 7.79 3.78
C ALA A 291 -16.36 8.27 5.11
N ASP A 292 -16.55 7.51 6.21
CA ASP A 292 -15.92 7.80 7.50
C ASP A 292 -14.53 7.15 7.56
N GLU A 293 -13.59 7.79 6.90
CA GLU A 293 -12.19 7.34 6.86
C GLU A 293 -11.42 7.69 8.13
N ILE A 294 -10.32 6.97 8.36
CA ILE A 294 -9.37 7.30 9.42
C ILE A 294 -8.75 8.66 9.10
N PRO A 295 -8.59 9.56 10.10
CA PRO A 295 -7.95 10.85 9.90
C PRO A 295 -6.58 10.72 9.24
N LYS A 296 -6.30 11.58 8.25
CA LYS A 296 -5.04 11.55 7.48
C LYS A 296 -3.82 11.80 8.38
N GLU A 297 -3.99 12.62 9.40
CA GLU A 297 -2.98 12.90 10.42
C GLU A 297 -2.61 11.63 11.20
N GLN A 298 -3.58 10.81 11.57
CA GLN A 298 -3.33 9.54 12.24
C GLN A 298 -2.59 8.56 11.33
N LEU A 299 -2.92 8.53 10.03
CA LEU A 299 -2.27 7.63 9.07
C LEU A 299 -0.83 8.04 8.75
N PHE A 300 -0.54 9.35 8.67
CA PHE A 300 0.69 9.87 8.05
C PHE A 300 1.58 10.69 8.99
N GLU A 301 1.14 10.98 10.24
CA GLU A 301 1.95 11.68 11.24
C GLU A 301 2.23 10.83 12.48
N GLU A 302 1.73 9.59 12.50
CA GLU A 302 1.96 8.62 13.58
C GLU A 302 2.73 7.40 13.08
N ASN A 303 3.04 6.47 14.01
CA ASN A 303 3.58 5.17 13.61
C ASN A 303 2.42 4.22 13.34
N VAL A 304 2.25 3.82 12.09
CA VAL A 304 1.11 3.00 11.66
C VAL A 304 1.59 1.74 10.93
N ILE A 305 0.91 0.65 11.19
CA ILE A 305 1.07 -0.62 10.45
C ILE A 305 -0.26 -0.96 9.81
N VAL A 306 -0.27 -1.13 8.51
CA VAL A 306 -1.42 -1.59 7.73
C VAL A 306 -1.19 -3.05 7.32
N ASP A 307 -1.86 -3.95 8.01
CA ASP A 307 -1.79 -5.41 7.77
C ASP A 307 -2.82 -5.84 6.74
N LEU A 308 -2.37 -6.12 5.52
CA LEU A 308 -3.19 -6.63 4.41
C LEU A 308 -3.05 -8.15 4.22
N SER A 309 -2.38 -8.85 5.13
CA SER A 309 -2.09 -10.29 4.99
C SER A 309 -3.35 -11.15 4.87
N ARG A 310 -4.49 -10.67 5.36
CA ARG A 310 -5.78 -11.38 5.32
C ARG A 310 -6.63 -11.08 4.08
N VAL A 311 -6.19 -10.18 3.21
CA VAL A 311 -6.85 -9.96 1.92
C VAL A 311 -6.50 -11.10 0.97
N GLY A 312 -7.51 -11.78 0.43
CA GLY A 312 -7.29 -12.92 -0.46
C GLY A 312 -6.96 -12.51 -1.90
N SER A 313 -7.49 -11.38 -2.37
CA SER A 313 -7.30 -10.89 -3.74
C SER A 313 -6.03 -10.06 -3.86
N SER A 314 -5.16 -10.41 -4.81
CA SER A 314 -3.97 -9.60 -5.15
C SER A 314 -4.36 -8.24 -5.74
N GLU A 315 -5.43 -8.17 -6.53
CA GLU A 315 -5.95 -6.90 -7.08
C GLU A 315 -6.40 -5.95 -5.97
N THR A 316 -7.10 -6.47 -4.95
CA THR A 316 -7.53 -5.66 -3.79
C THR A 316 -6.33 -5.21 -2.95
N LYS A 317 -5.32 -6.07 -2.75
CA LYS A 317 -4.08 -5.67 -2.05
C LYS A 317 -3.38 -4.54 -2.78
N SER A 318 -3.16 -4.69 -4.08
CA SER A 318 -2.54 -3.66 -4.92
C SER A 318 -3.33 -2.36 -4.88
N LEU A 319 -4.66 -2.43 -4.92
CA LEU A 319 -5.54 -1.26 -4.85
C LEU A 319 -5.38 -0.51 -3.53
N ILE A 320 -5.42 -1.22 -2.39
CA ILE A 320 -5.23 -0.58 -1.07
C ILE A 320 -3.83 0.03 -0.97
N MET A 321 -2.78 -0.68 -1.41
CA MET A 321 -1.41 -0.16 -1.45
C MET A 321 -1.33 1.11 -2.31
N GLY A 322 -1.91 1.10 -3.51
CA GLY A 322 -1.96 2.26 -4.40
C GLY A 322 -2.72 3.43 -3.82
N MET A 323 -3.87 3.18 -3.16
CA MET A 323 -4.64 4.22 -2.47
C MET A 323 -3.87 4.84 -1.30
N MET A 324 -3.13 4.03 -0.54
CA MET A 324 -2.28 4.54 0.54
C MET A 324 -1.19 5.46 0.01
N VAL A 325 -0.54 5.10 -1.11
CA VAL A 325 0.48 5.96 -1.75
C VAL A 325 -0.13 7.25 -2.31
N LEU A 326 -1.29 7.16 -2.98
CA LEU A 326 -2.01 8.33 -3.50
C LEU A 326 -2.38 9.31 -2.39
N LYS A 327 -3.03 8.82 -1.34
CA LYS A 327 -3.45 9.65 -0.20
C LYS A 327 -2.27 10.26 0.55
N LEU A 328 -1.19 9.51 0.71
CA LEU A 328 0.04 10.03 1.30
C LEU A 328 0.62 11.16 0.42
N GLN A 329 0.69 10.97 -0.89
CA GLN A 329 1.19 11.98 -1.82
C GLN A 329 0.38 13.27 -1.72
N GLU A 330 -0.95 13.18 -1.80
CA GLU A 330 -1.83 14.34 -1.72
C GLU A 330 -1.76 15.03 -0.35
N TYR A 331 -1.67 14.25 0.72
CA TYR A 331 -1.49 14.78 2.06
C TYR A 331 -0.17 15.54 2.21
N ARG A 332 0.95 14.99 1.73
CA ARG A 332 2.27 15.66 1.76
C ARG A 332 2.29 16.91 0.90
N MET A 333 1.69 16.86 -0.30
CA MET A 333 1.58 18.03 -1.17
C MET A 333 0.75 19.16 -0.52
N SER A 334 -0.34 18.80 0.12
CA SER A 334 -1.24 19.74 0.79
C SER A 334 -0.64 20.35 2.06
N SER A 335 0.14 19.59 2.83
CA SER A 335 0.73 20.00 4.10
C SER A 335 2.13 20.61 3.97
N ALA A 336 2.71 20.62 2.76
CA ALA A 336 4.06 21.10 2.55
C ALA A 336 4.22 22.61 2.83
N THR A 337 5.13 22.95 3.73
CA THR A 337 5.48 24.34 4.05
C THR A 337 6.72 24.85 3.29
N GLY A 338 7.41 23.97 2.56
CA GLY A 338 8.62 24.30 1.80
C GLY A 338 9.18 23.12 1.03
N MET A 339 10.27 23.32 0.28
CA MET A 339 10.97 22.27 -0.47
C MET A 339 12.17 21.73 0.33
N ASN A 340 12.55 20.48 0.05
CA ASN A 340 13.70 19.80 0.66
C ASN A 340 13.60 19.69 2.20
N ALA A 341 12.44 19.28 2.69
CA ALA A 341 12.24 18.99 4.09
C ALA A 341 13.18 17.86 4.57
N GLU A 342 13.60 17.92 5.84
CA GLU A 342 14.33 16.81 6.45
C GLU A 342 13.43 15.57 6.57
N LEU A 343 14.07 14.38 6.60
CA LEU A 343 13.35 13.12 6.80
C LEU A 343 12.59 13.15 8.14
N ASN A 344 11.28 13.13 8.08
CA ASN A 344 10.38 13.12 9.24
C ASN A 344 9.48 11.88 9.28
N HIS A 345 9.31 11.21 8.13
CA HIS A 345 8.48 10.03 8.02
C HIS A 345 9.06 9.02 7.03
N ILE A 346 8.80 7.74 7.27
CA ILE A 346 9.23 6.62 6.40
C ILE A 346 8.04 5.74 6.08
N THR A 347 7.75 5.58 4.79
CA THR A 347 6.76 4.60 4.31
C THR A 347 7.44 3.34 3.81
N VAL A 348 7.08 2.20 4.39
CA VAL A 348 7.56 0.88 3.97
C VAL A 348 6.52 0.21 3.08
N LEU A 349 6.93 -0.15 1.87
CA LEU A 349 6.17 -0.99 0.96
C LEU A 349 6.83 -2.38 0.90
N GLU A 350 6.23 -3.35 1.59
CA GLU A 350 6.67 -4.76 1.51
C GLU A 350 6.07 -5.43 0.28
N GLU A 351 6.81 -6.37 -0.31
CA GLU A 351 6.44 -7.08 -1.55
C GLU A 351 5.91 -6.11 -2.61
N ALA A 352 6.69 -5.05 -2.83
CA ALA A 352 6.31 -3.89 -3.63
C ALA A 352 5.99 -4.22 -5.10
N HIS A 353 6.43 -5.41 -5.60
CA HIS A 353 6.03 -5.93 -6.90
C HIS A 353 4.52 -6.11 -7.06
N ASN A 354 3.74 -6.17 -5.96
CA ASN A 354 2.28 -6.19 -6.05
C ASN A 354 1.72 -4.90 -6.66
N LEU A 355 2.39 -3.78 -6.45
CA LEU A 355 1.98 -2.45 -6.94
C LEU A 355 2.88 -1.96 -8.09
N LEU A 356 4.19 -2.12 -7.96
CA LEU A 356 5.23 -1.56 -8.85
C LEU A 356 5.80 -2.64 -9.77
N ARG A 357 4.92 -3.40 -10.41
CA ARG A 357 5.27 -4.56 -11.22
C ARG A 357 5.89 -4.15 -12.55
N ARG A 358 6.95 -4.87 -12.95
CA ARG A 358 7.55 -4.77 -14.28
C ARG A 358 6.53 -5.16 -15.37
N THR A 359 6.40 -4.32 -16.36
CA THR A 359 5.59 -4.58 -17.55
C THR A 359 6.48 -5.03 -18.69
N SER A 360 6.00 -5.99 -19.49
CA SER A 360 6.73 -6.40 -20.70
C SER A 360 6.75 -5.25 -21.71
N ASN A 361 7.91 -4.98 -22.29
CA ASN A 361 8.06 -4.04 -23.42
C ASN A 361 7.53 -4.60 -24.76
N GLU A 362 6.92 -5.77 -24.74
CA GLU A 362 6.30 -6.33 -25.94
C GLU A 362 5.06 -5.50 -26.27
N GLN A 363 5.23 -4.63 -27.22
CA GLN A 363 4.14 -3.92 -27.87
C GLN A 363 3.29 -4.96 -28.62
N SER A 364 2.14 -5.31 -28.05
CA SER A 364 1.08 -5.85 -28.90
C SER A 364 0.68 -4.72 -29.86
N ALA A 365 0.58 -5.02 -31.15
CA ALA A 365 0.38 -4.05 -32.22
C ALA A 365 -0.90 -3.19 -32.09
N GLU A 366 -1.74 -3.45 -31.09
CA GLU A 366 -3.04 -2.80 -30.85
C GLU A 366 -3.23 -2.19 -29.45
N GLY A 367 -2.26 -2.34 -28.53
CA GLY A 367 -2.37 -1.83 -27.16
C GLY A 367 -1.25 -0.85 -26.83
N SER A 368 -1.60 0.40 -26.53
CA SER A 368 -0.68 1.29 -25.83
C SER A 368 -0.25 0.60 -24.52
N ASN A 369 1.03 0.65 -24.14
CA ASN A 369 1.53 0.14 -22.86
C ASN A 369 1.04 1.07 -21.72
N LEU A 370 -0.29 1.10 -21.53
CA LEU A 370 -0.94 1.95 -20.53
C LEU A 370 -0.47 1.57 -19.13
N LEU A 371 -0.45 0.28 -18.82
CA LEU A 371 0.00 -0.22 -17.51
C LEU A 371 1.44 0.22 -17.20
N GLY A 372 2.36 0.11 -18.19
CA GLY A 372 3.75 0.54 -17.99
C GLY A 372 3.87 2.03 -17.71
N LYS A 373 3.10 2.86 -18.40
CA LYS A 373 3.06 4.30 -18.16
C LYS A 373 2.51 4.64 -16.77
N SER A 374 1.45 3.96 -16.34
CA SER A 374 0.86 4.18 -15.02
C SER A 374 1.80 3.75 -13.89
N VAL A 375 2.53 2.64 -14.05
CA VAL A 375 3.57 2.22 -13.08
C VAL A 375 4.73 3.21 -13.05
N GLU A 376 5.17 3.72 -14.21
CA GLU A 376 6.21 4.75 -14.29
C GLU A 376 5.77 6.05 -13.61
N MET A 377 4.53 6.49 -13.82
CA MET A 377 3.97 7.67 -13.15
C MET A 377 3.96 7.48 -11.63
N LEU A 378 3.55 6.32 -11.13
CA LEU A 378 3.54 6.01 -9.71
C LEU A 378 4.97 5.98 -9.12
N SER A 379 5.93 5.42 -9.86
CA SER A 379 7.34 5.44 -9.47
C SER A 379 7.89 6.86 -9.37
N ASN A 380 7.53 7.72 -10.31
CA ASN A 380 7.93 9.13 -10.30
C ASN A 380 7.26 9.89 -9.14
N ALA A 381 5.98 9.63 -8.88
CA ALA A 381 5.26 10.19 -7.75
C ALA A 381 5.95 9.83 -6.41
N ILE A 382 6.36 8.56 -6.24
CA ILE A 382 7.15 8.14 -5.08
C ILE A 382 8.48 8.91 -5.02
N ALA A 383 9.19 9.05 -6.14
CA ALA A 383 10.48 9.75 -6.17
C ALA A 383 10.38 11.25 -5.80
N GLU A 384 9.26 11.90 -6.11
CA GLU A 384 9.00 13.29 -5.76
C GLU A 384 8.78 13.50 -4.25
N MET A 385 8.33 12.49 -3.53
CA MET A 385 7.99 12.56 -2.12
C MET A 385 9.16 12.94 -1.21
N ARG A 386 10.39 12.71 -1.67
CA ARG A 386 11.61 13.15 -0.98
C ARG A 386 11.62 14.65 -0.67
N THR A 387 11.02 15.46 -1.54
CA THR A 387 10.98 16.93 -1.37
C THR A 387 10.17 17.36 -0.17
N TYR A 388 9.27 16.49 0.29
CA TYR A 388 8.39 16.72 1.44
C TYR A 388 8.89 16.02 2.73
N GLY A 389 10.11 15.48 2.72
CA GLY A 389 10.68 14.76 3.86
C GLY A 389 10.11 13.36 4.09
N GLU A 390 9.47 12.77 3.07
CA GLU A 390 8.97 11.40 3.07
C GLU A 390 9.99 10.46 2.45
N GLY A 391 10.51 9.50 3.23
CA GLY A 391 11.40 8.44 2.76
C GLY A 391 10.63 7.16 2.49
N PHE A 392 10.87 6.51 1.34
CA PHE A 392 10.31 5.17 1.09
C PHE A 392 11.37 4.10 1.34
N ILE A 393 10.97 3.02 2.01
CA ILE A 393 11.68 1.75 2.03
C ILE A 393 10.89 0.78 1.18
N ILE A 394 11.42 0.47 0.01
CA ILE A 394 10.84 -0.47 -0.94
C ILE A 394 11.51 -1.82 -0.73
N ALA A 395 10.77 -2.78 -0.17
CA ALA A 395 11.28 -4.08 0.19
C ALA A 395 10.68 -5.18 -0.70
N ASP A 396 11.54 -5.97 -1.34
CA ASP A 396 11.11 -7.05 -2.23
C ASP A 396 12.04 -8.26 -2.20
N GLN A 397 11.49 -9.45 -2.49
CA GLN A 397 12.27 -10.69 -2.58
C GLN A 397 12.71 -11.00 -4.01
N ALA A 398 11.99 -10.50 -5.02
CA ALA A 398 12.19 -10.78 -6.43
C ALA A 398 12.32 -9.47 -7.23
N PRO A 399 13.47 -8.80 -7.18
CA PRO A 399 13.66 -7.51 -7.84
C PRO A 399 13.43 -7.55 -9.35
N GLY A 400 13.60 -8.69 -10.00
CA GLY A 400 13.30 -8.87 -11.42
C GLY A 400 11.82 -8.72 -11.79
N LEU A 401 10.91 -8.84 -10.82
CA LEU A 401 9.47 -8.61 -11.02
C LEU A 401 9.08 -7.13 -10.93
N MET A 402 9.98 -6.27 -10.44
CA MET A 402 9.73 -4.85 -10.25
C MET A 402 10.11 -4.02 -11.46
N ASP A 403 9.47 -2.88 -11.60
CA ASP A 403 9.85 -1.90 -12.61
C ASP A 403 11.24 -1.32 -12.30
N MET A 404 12.03 -1.16 -13.36
CA MET A 404 13.42 -0.69 -13.26
C MET A 404 13.54 0.74 -12.73
N SER A 405 12.56 1.59 -13.01
CA SER A 405 12.56 2.99 -12.54
C SER A 405 12.55 3.06 -11.01
N VAL A 406 11.84 2.16 -10.36
CA VAL A 406 11.76 2.08 -8.89
C VAL A 406 13.14 1.83 -8.28
N ILE A 407 13.88 0.83 -8.82
CA ILE A 407 15.22 0.48 -8.30
C ILE A 407 16.21 1.62 -8.56
N ARG A 408 16.12 2.27 -9.73
CA ARG A 408 17.01 3.39 -10.11
C ARG A 408 16.76 4.65 -9.30
N ASN A 409 15.51 4.93 -8.96
CA ASN A 409 15.13 6.15 -8.24
C ASN A 409 15.42 6.11 -6.73
N THR A 410 15.88 4.97 -6.19
CA THR A 410 16.32 4.90 -4.78
C THR A 410 17.79 5.31 -4.63
N ASN A 411 18.12 6.05 -3.58
CA ASN A 411 19.49 6.45 -3.27
C ASN A 411 20.24 5.33 -2.53
N THR A 412 19.60 4.73 -1.53
CA THR A 412 20.19 3.68 -0.70
C THR A 412 19.80 2.30 -1.22
N LYS A 413 20.78 1.40 -1.38
CA LYS A 413 20.57 0.01 -1.74
C LYS A 413 21.12 -0.89 -0.64
N ILE A 414 20.31 -1.84 -0.18
CA ILE A 414 20.69 -2.86 0.80
C ILE A 414 20.35 -4.23 0.21
N ILE A 415 21.39 -4.96 -0.20
CA ILE A 415 21.24 -6.20 -0.95
C ILE A 415 21.75 -7.35 -0.08
N LEU A 416 20.83 -8.14 0.43
CA LEU A 416 21.13 -9.39 1.13
C LEU A 416 21.33 -10.52 0.13
N ARG A 417 21.49 -11.76 0.62
CA ARG A 417 21.72 -12.91 -0.24
C ARG A 417 20.65 -13.07 -1.31
N LEU A 418 21.08 -13.12 -2.58
CA LEU A 418 20.23 -13.35 -3.76
C LEU A 418 20.78 -14.53 -4.57
N PRO A 419 20.07 -15.67 -4.64
CA PRO A 419 20.52 -16.84 -5.40
C PRO A 419 20.41 -16.67 -6.92
N ASP A 420 19.41 -15.95 -7.41
CA ASP A 420 19.16 -15.75 -8.85
C ASP A 420 20.19 -14.80 -9.47
N GLN A 421 20.75 -15.18 -10.62
CA GLN A 421 21.80 -14.41 -11.29
C GLN A 421 21.26 -13.12 -11.90
N ALA A 422 20.11 -13.19 -12.57
CA ALA A 422 19.52 -12.03 -13.24
C ALA A 422 19.13 -10.95 -12.21
N ASP A 423 18.60 -11.38 -11.07
CA ASP A 423 18.28 -10.50 -9.95
C ASP A 423 19.55 -9.84 -9.38
N ARG A 424 20.64 -10.61 -9.17
CA ARG A 424 21.92 -10.04 -8.70
C ARG A 424 22.49 -9.01 -9.65
N GLU A 425 22.52 -9.32 -10.96
CA GLU A 425 23.02 -8.39 -11.98
C GLU A 425 22.21 -7.10 -12.01
N LEU A 426 20.88 -7.22 -11.91
CA LEU A 426 19.97 -6.09 -11.93
C LEU A 426 20.26 -5.11 -10.78
N VAL A 427 20.24 -5.62 -9.54
CA VAL A 427 20.40 -4.77 -8.35
C VAL A 427 21.86 -4.42 -8.07
N GLY A 428 22.78 -5.30 -8.42
CA GLY A 428 24.20 -5.09 -8.20
C GLY A 428 24.74 -3.93 -9.05
N ARG A 429 24.36 -3.88 -10.34
CA ARG A 429 24.71 -2.74 -11.20
C ARG A 429 24.11 -1.42 -10.69
N ALA A 430 22.91 -1.45 -10.14
CA ALA A 430 22.28 -0.26 -9.53
C ALA A 430 22.97 0.17 -8.22
N ALA A 431 23.71 -0.73 -7.56
CA ALA A 431 24.45 -0.49 -6.33
C ALA A 431 25.97 -0.30 -6.55
N ASN A 432 26.39 -0.02 -7.79
CA ASN A 432 27.81 0.17 -8.15
C ASN A 432 28.72 -1.02 -7.80
N LEU A 433 28.19 -2.25 -7.87
CA LEU A 433 28.96 -3.49 -7.66
C LEU A 433 29.66 -3.92 -8.95
N ASN A 434 30.89 -4.42 -8.83
CA ASN A 434 31.57 -5.09 -9.93
C ASN A 434 31.11 -6.56 -10.09
N GLU A 435 31.53 -7.26 -11.15
CA GLU A 435 31.05 -8.61 -11.48
C GLU A 435 31.38 -9.65 -10.38
N ASP A 436 32.54 -9.54 -9.73
CA ASP A 436 32.94 -10.43 -8.66
C ASP A 436 32.07 -10.21 -7.41
N GLN A 437 31.80 -8.94 -7.07
CA GLN A 437 30.92 -8.56 -5.97
C GLN A 437 29.47 -9.00 -6.22
N ILE A 438 28.97 -8.89 -7.46
CA ILE A 438 27.66 -9.40 -7.87
C ILE A 438 27.60 -10.92 -7.67
N THR A 439 28.65 -11.64 -8.04
CA THR A 439 28.72 -13.09 -7.85
C THR A 439 28.72 -13.45 -6.36
N GLU A 440 29.43 -12.68 -5.53
CA GLU A 440 29.53 -12.91 -4.08
C GLU A 440 28.18 -12.79 -3.37
N LEU A 441 27.25 -11.96 -3.86
CA LEU A 441 25.89 -11.82 -3.29
C LEU A 441 25.11 -13.14 -3.19
N ALA A 442 25.48 -14.16 -3.98
CA ALA A 442 24.86 -15.49 -3.87
C ALA A 442 25.28 -16.24 -2.60
N LYS A 443 26.45 -15.90 -2.04
CA LYS A 443 27.13 -16.67 -0.98
C LYS A 443 27.10 -15.95 0.37
N VAL A 444 26.75 -14.65 0.43
CA VAL A 444 26.77 -13.88 1.69
C VAL A 444 25.95 -14.56 2.78
N PRO A 445 26.44 -14.60 4.03
CA PRO A 445 25.73 -15.20 5.14
C PRO A 445 24.42 -14.47 5.47
N CYS A 446 23.52 -15.12 6.21
CA CYS A 446 22.30 -14.51 6.71
C CYS A 446 22.60 -13.27 7.56
N GLY A 447 21.89 -12.17 7.29
CA GLY A 447 22.04 -10.88 7.96
C GLY A 447 23.30 -10.11 7.55
N VAL A 448 23.98 -10.54 6.47
CA VAL A 448 25.02 -9.75 5.80
C VAL A 448 24.43 -9.17 4.52
N ALA A 449 24.65 -7.88 4.29
CA ALA A 449 24.18 -7.16 3.14
C ALA A 449 25.29 -6.35 2.48
N ALA A 450 25.28 -6.27 1.15
CA ALA A 450 25.98 -5.22 0.44
C ALA A 450 25.18 -3.93 0.54
N VAL A 451 25.79 -2.88 1.06
CA VAL A 451 25.17 -1.60 1.32
C VAL A 451 25.86 -0.53 0.48
N TYR A 452 25.05 0.31 -0.15
CA TYR A 452 25.52 1.41 -0.96
C TYR A 452 24.56 2.61 -0.86
N GLN A 453 25.13 3.80 -0.68
CA GLN A 453 24.43 5.07 -0.87
C GLN A 453 25.12 5.84 -2.01
N ASN A 454 24.36 6.59 -2.80
CA ASN A 454 24.92 7.24 -4.00
C ASN A 454 26.09 8.20 -3.72
N GLU A 455 26.20 8.72 -2.49
CA GLU A 455 27.32 9.53 -2.04
C GLU A 455 28.55 8.71 -1.62
N TRP A 456 28.45 7.39 -1.54
CA TRP A 456 29.59 6.54 -1.16
C TRP A 456 30.48 6.23 -2.36
N ILE A 457 31.79 6.23 -2.15
CA ILE A 457 32.76 5.90 -3.20
C ILE A 457 32.64 4.44 -3.64
N GLN A 458 32.36 3.54 -2.69
CA GLN A 458 32.28 2.11 -2.93
C GLN A 458 31.29 1.42 -2.00
N PRO A 459 30.69 0.30 -2.42
CA PRO A 459 29.81 -0.49 -1.59
C PRO A 459 30.57 -1.19 -0.46
N VAL A 460 29.90 -1.40 0.68
CA VAL A 460 30.44 -2.04 1.88
C VAL A 460 29.60 -3.26 2.22
N LEU A 461 30.24 -4.39 2.60
CA LEU A 461 29.52 -5.48 3.26
C LEU A 461 29.28 -5.13 4.72
N CYS A 462 28.02 -5.20 5.14
CA CYS A 462 27.58 -4.91 6.49
C CYS A 462 26.93 -6.13 7.12
N LYS A 463 27.40 -6.53 8.30
CA LYS A 463 26.63 -7.39 9.20
C LYS A 463 25.61 -6.52 9.92
N VAL A 464 24.36 -6.62 9.52
CA VAL A 464 23.26 -5.86 10.11
C VAL A 464 23.03 -6.30 11.56
N ASP A 465 22.85 -5.35 12.45
CA ASP A 465 22.55 -5.62 13.85
C ASP A 465 21.20 -6.35 13.99
N LEU A 466 21.12 -7.25 14.95
CA LEU A 466 19.86 -7.92 15.26
C LEU A 466 18.89 -6.94 15.92
N PHE A 467 17.68 -6.95 15.45
CA PHE A 467 16.59 -6.27 16.12
C PHE A 467 16.25 -7.02 17.42
N ALA A 468 16.19 -6.30 18.53
CA ALA A 468 15.79 -6.89 19.80
C ALA A 468 14.31 -7.30 19.74
N ALA A 469 13.98 -8.50 20.24
CA ALA A 469 12.60 -8.97 20.30
C ALA A 469 11.69 -7.97 21.04
N PRO A 470 10.42 -7.86 20.65
CA PRO A 470 9.48 -6.95 21.30
C PRO A 470 9.29 -7.34 22.77
N GLU A 471 9.26 -6.35 23.65
CA GLU A 471 9.04 -6.58 25.09
C GLU A 471 7.60 -7.03 25.40
N LYS A 472 6.64 -6.65 24.54
CA LYS A 472 5.22 -6.96 24.67
C LYS A 472 4.65 -7.49 23.37
N PRO A 473 3.89 -8.60 23.41
CA PRO A 473 3.17 -9.08 22.23
C PRO A 473 2.06 -8.09 21.84
N PHE A 474 1.72 -8.07 20.56
CA PHE A 474 0.51 -7.40 20.08
C PHE A 474 -0.73 -8.15 20.63
N MET A 475 -1.60 -7.45 21.29
CA MET A 475 -2.90 -7.94 21.73
C MET A 475 -3.96 -6.95 21.27
N PHE A 476 -5.02 -7.46 20.71
CA PHE A 476 -6.15 -6.67 20.23
C PHE A 476 -7.44 -7.26 20.81
N ASP A 477 -8.28 -6.41 21.39
CA ASP A 477 -9.61 -6.79 21.82
C ASP A 477 -10.59 -6.47 20.67
N PRO A 478 -11.31 -7.46 20.13
CA PRO A 478 -12.29 -7.21 19.06
C PRO A 478 -13.39 -6.21 19.46
N ASP A 479 -13.68 -6.08 20.75
CA ASP A 479 -14.66 -5.13 21.28
C ASP A 479 -14.17 -3.67 21.18
N ASP A 480 -12.84 -3.44 21.01
CA ASP A 480 -12.27 -2.12 20.69
C ASP A 480 -12.61 -1.66 19.26
N ASN A 481 -12.98 -2.59 18.36
CA ASN A 481 -13.60 -2.23 17.10
C ASN A 481 -15.07 -1.92 17.36
N ASP A 482 -15.37 -0.67 17.50
CA ASP A 482 -16.72 -0.13 17.67
C ASP A 482 -17.58 -0.35 16.41
N LEU A 483 -17.65 -1.61 15.97
CA LEU A 483 -18.40 -2.02 14.78
C LEU A 483 -19.90 -1.82 14.99
N ASP A 484 -20.34 -1.85 16.24
CA ASP A 484 -21.76 -1.64 16.61
C ASP A 484 -22.13 -0.17 16.69
N ASN A 485 -21.22 0.75 17.00
CA ASN A 485 -21.44 2.20 16.87
C ASN A 485 -21.46 2.69 15.41
N TYR A 486 -20.96 1.86 14.47
CA TYR A 486 -21.32 1.99 13.05
C TYR A 486 -22.70 1.39 12.75
N CYS A 487 -23.39 0.88 13.75
CA CYS A 487 -24.74 0.40 13.58
C CYS A 487 -25.62 1.53 13.10
N LYS A 488 -26.26 1.25 12.00
CA LYS A 488 -27.29 2.00 11.30
C LYS A 488 -28.27 2.72 12.22
N THR A 489 -28.50 2.23 13.45
CA THR A 489 -29.61 2.59 14.32
C THR A 489 -29.56 4.03 14.81
N GLU A 490 -28.53 4.49 15.46
CA GLU A 490 -28.55 5.86 16.06
C GLU A 490 -28.52 6.98 15.02
N VAL A 491 -27.70 6.81 13.96
CA VAL A 491 -27.64 7.81 12.88
C VAL A 491 -28.93 7.75 12.07
N GLU A 492 -29.43 6.58 11.73
CA GLU A 492 -30.69 6.40 11.01
C GLU A 492 -31.90 6.87 11.83
N GLU A 493 -31.94 6.59 13.13
CA GLU A 493 -32.99 7.13 14.03
C GLU A 493 -32.92 8.66 14.14
N SER A 494 -31.72 9.22 14.28
CA SER A 494 -31.53 10.68 14.29
C SER A 494 -31.98 11.32 12.99
N LEU A 495 -31.70 10.70 11.84
CA LEU A 495 -32.10 11.18 10.53
C LEU A 495 -33.60 10.99 10.29
N LEU A 496 -34.16 9.87 10.73
CA LEU A 496 -35.59 9.62 10.66
C LEU A 496 -36.37 10.63 11.50
N ASN A 497 -35.89 10.94 12.71
CA ASN A 497 -36.44 11.99 13.56
C ASN A 497 -36.43 13.36 12.86
N CYS A 498 -35.32 13.71 12.19
CA CYS A 498 -35.25 14.96 11.41
C CYS A 498 -36.27 15.02 10.27
N ILE A 499 -36.52 13.90 9.60
CA ILE A 499 -37.51 13.80 8.51
C ILE A 499 -38.93 13.89 9.07
N MET A 500 -39.22 13.20 10.16
CA MET A 500 -40.55 13.05 10.73
C MET A 500 -40.98 14.25 11.60
N GLU A 501 -40.03 14.93 12.24
CA GLU A 501 -40.27 16.08 13.10
C GLU A 501 -39.83 17.39 12.44
N LYS A 502 -40.58 17.84 11.42
CA LYS A 502 -40.34 19.07 10.63
C LYS A 502 -39.87 20.32 11.41
N GLU A 503 -40.01 20.33 12.74
CA GLU A 503 -39.71 21.50 13.58
C GLU A 503 -38.28 21.62 14.07
N ILE A 504 -37.53 20.51 14.12
CA ILE A 504 -36.17 20.50 14.71
C ILE A 504 -35.18 21.30 13.85
N LEU A 505 -35.29 21.26 12.52
CA LEU A 505 -34.40 21.95 11.60
C LEU A 505 -34.62 23.47 11.54
N ARG A 506 -35.76 23.97 11.96
CA ARG A 506 -36.10 25.41 11.96
C ARG A 506 -35.68 26.14 13.24
N ARG A 507 -35.40 25.43 14.33
CA ARG A 507 -35.07 26.01 15.65
C ARG A 507 -33.64 25.72 16.12
N GLY A 508 -32.88 24.86 15.43
CA GLY A 508 -31.52 24.48 15.80
C GLY A 508 -30.51 25.57 15.53
N ASN A 509 -29.52 25.69 16.43
CA ASN A 509 -28.33 26.51 16.23
C ASN A 509 -27.57 26.05 14.99
N LYS A 510 -26.87 26.96 14.29
CA LYS A 510 -26.00 26.63 13.13
C LYS A 510 -25.00 25.48 13.44
N THR A 511 -24.63 25.33 14.72
CA THR A 511 -23.76 24.25 15.20
C THR A 511 -24.42 22.87 15.08
N ASP A 512 -25.70 22.76 15.39
CA ASP A 512 -26.42 21.48 15.31
C ASP A 512 -26.62 21.03 13.85
N LEU A 513 -26.85 21.98 12.94
CA LEU A 513 -26.96 21.71 11.53
C LEU A 513 -25.64 21.20 10.92
N LYS A 514 -24.50 21.78 11.33
CA LYS A 514 -23.17 21.33 10.89
C LYS A 514 -22.86 19.94 11.39
N ALA A 515 -23.17 19.66 12.66
CA ALA A 515 -23.00 18.33 13.25
C ALA A 515 -23.87 17.28 12.53
N LEU A 516 -25.11 17.63 12.18
CA LEU A 516 -26.02 16.77 11.43
C LEU A 516 -25.49 16.49 10.01
N LYS A 517 -25.08 17.51 9.28
CA LYS A 517 -24.47 17.36 7.95
C LYS A 517 -23.24 16.43 8.00
N SER A 518 -22.37 16.61 8.97
CA SER A 518 -21.22 15.73 9.18
C SER A 518 -21.62 14.27 9.43
N LYS A 519 -22.66 14.02 10.24
CA LYS A 519 -23.20 12.67 10.48
C LYS A 519 -23.76 12.05 9.19
N ILE A 520 -24.48 12.82 8.38
CA ILE A 520 -25.02 12.36 7.10
C ILE A 520 -23.87 11.93 6.17
N ILE A 521 -22.85 12.77 6.00
CA ILE A 521 -21.69 12.51 5.15
C ILE A 521 -20.99 11.22 5.56
N LYS A 522 -20.74 11.05 6.87
CA LYS A 522 -20.04 9.88 7.43
C LYS A 522 -20.89 8.62 7.47
N SER A 523 -22.21 8.72 7.34
CA SER A 523 -23.11 7.57 7.38
C SER A 523 -22.87 6.59 6.23
N LYS A 524 -23.41 5.36 6.36
CA LYS A 524 -23.39 4.33 5.31
C LYS A 524 -24.53 4.47 4.29
N LEU A 525 -25.30 5.54 4.36
CA LEU A 525 -26.35 5.81 3.38
C LEU A 525 -25.78 5.91 1.96
N GLU A 526 -26.57 5.55 0.98
CA GLU A 526 -26.23 5.77 -0.42
C GLU A 526 -26.04 7.27 -0.70
N THR A 527 -25.13 7.59 -1.61
CA THR A 527 -24.77 8.99 -1.89
C THR A 527 -25.96 9.80 -2.43
N CYS A 528 -26.87 9.17 -3.18
CA CYS A 528 -28.10 9.82 -3.63
C CYS A 528 -28.97 10.26 -2.43
N VAL A 529 -29.09 9.41 -1.41
CA VAL A 529 -29.84 9.73 -0.20
C VAL A 529 -29.16 10.85 0.58
N LYS A 530 -27.83 10.80 0.71
CA LYS A 530 -27.06 11.89 1.35
C LYS A 530 -27.24 13.22 0.63
N ARG A 531 -27.18 13.21 -0.70
CA ARG A 531 -27.43 14.39 -1.53
C ARG A 531 -28.83 14.94 -1.31
N ASP A 532 -29.85 14.08 -1.34
CA ASP A 532 -31.24 14.50 -1.15
C ASP A 532 -31.46 15.05 0.27
N PHE A 533 -30.75 14.54 1.27
CA PHE A 533 -30.69 15.15 2.60
C PHE A 533 -30.09 16.56 2.58
N MET A 534 -28.96 16.76 1.89
CA MET A 534 -28.34 18.08 1.78
C MET A 534 -29.28 19.07 1.08
N GLU A 535 -29.94 18.65 0.01
CA GLU A 535 -30.94 19.45 -0.69
C GLU A 535 -32.14 19.79 0.19
N TYR A 536 -32.63 18.82 0.97
CA TYR A 536 -33.71 19.04 1.92
C TYR A 536 -33.36 20.07 3.01
N LEU A 537 -32.10 20.04 3.48
CA LEU A 537 -31.62 20.98 4.50
C LEU A 537 -31.45 22.41 3.99
N GLU A 538 -31.28 22.59 2.68
CA GLU A 538 -31.09 23.90 2.04
C GLU A 538 -32.37 24.54 1.49
N HIS A 539 -33.41 23.73 1.21
CA HIS A 539 -34.64 24.20 0.61
C HIS A 539 -35.72 24.53 1.63
N ASP A 540 -36.46 25.63 1.37
CA ASP A 540 -37.64 26.02 2.11
C ASP A 540 -38.91 25.97 1.22
N GLY A 541 -40.08 25.75 1.84
CA GLY A 541 -41.38 25.82 1.18
C GLY A 541 -41.74 24.61 0.28
N GLU A 542 -42.31 24.83 -0.91
CA GLU A 542 -42.76 23.76 -1.80
C GLU A 542 -41.63 22.87 -2.30
N ASN A 543 -40.45 23.45 -2.56
CA ASN A 543 -39.25 22.69 -2.98
C ASN A 543 -38.78 21.71 -1.88
N ALA A 544 -38.97 22.06 -0.60
CA ALA A 544 -38.65 21.17 0.50
C ALA A 544 -39.53 19.92 0.53
N ILE A 545 -40.82 20.04 0.12
CA ILE A 545 -41.76 18.90 0.06
C ILE A 545 -41.35 17.94 -1.08
N GLU A 546 -40.94 18.48 -2.22
CA GLU A 546 -40.49 17.66 -3.34
C GLU A 546 -39.22 16.85 -2.97
N THR A 547 -38.25 17.51 -2.36
CA THR A 547 -37.03 16.87 -1.92
C THR A 547 -37.31 15.88 -0.78
N LEU A 548 -38.19 16.23 0.15
CA LEU A 548 -38.61 15.35 1.25
C LEU A 548 -39.25 14.06 0.76
N ARG A 549 -40.07 14.14 -0.28
CA ARG A 549 -40.74 13.01 -0.90
C ARG A 549 -39.74 12.00 -1.46
N LYS A 550 -38.75 12.47 -2.25
CA LYS A 550 -37.68 11.64 -2.79
C LYS A 550 -36.83 11.03 -1.64
N LEU A 551 -36.48 11.87 -0.69
CA LEU A 551 -35.67 11.48 0.46
C LEU A 551 -36.33 10.35 1.28
N ILE A 552 -37.61 10.48 1.63
CA ILE A 552 -38.34 9.44 2.37
C ILE A 552 -38.41 8.14 1.57
N TYR A 553 -38.67 8.23 0.29
CA TYR A 553 -38.78 7.08 -0.59
C TYR A 553 -37.48 6.28 -0.64
N ASP A 554 -36.35 6.95 -0.87
CA ASP A 554 -35.05 6.31 -1.02
C ASP A 554 -34.45 5.90 0.34
N PHE A 555 -34.59 6.73 1.38
CA PHE A 555 -34.10 6.45 2.74
C PHE A 555 -34.75 5.20 3.36
N LEU A 556 -36.06 5.04 3.15
CA LEU A 556 -36.81 3.90 3.67
C LEU A 556 -36.76 2.68 2.74
N SER A 557 -36.05 2.74 1.61
CA SER A 557 -35.99 1.67 0.59
C SER A 557 -37.39 1.25 0.13
N ALA A 558 -38.27 2.24 -0.08
CA ALA A 558 -39.69 2.03 -0.33
C ALA A 558 -40.01 1.19 -1.59
N GLU A 559 -39.13 1.25 -2.60
CA GLU A 559 -39.28 0.45 -3.83
C GLU A 559 -39.40 -1.05 -3.54
N ASN A 560 -38.53 -1.58 -2.69
CA ASN A 560 -38.55 -3.00 -2.32
C ASN A 560 -39.83 -3.38 -1.56
N ALA A 561 -40.24 -2.52 -0.62
CA ALA A 561 -41.46 -2.74 0.15
C ALA A 561 -42.71 -2.74 -0.74
N ILE A 562 -42.78 -1.83 -1.73
CA ILE A 562 -43.86 -1.72 -2.69
C ILE A 562 -43.89 -2.93 -3.64
N ILE A 563 -42.78 -3.40 -4.12
CA ILE A 563 -42.69 -4.59 -4.98
C ILE A 563 -43.24 -5.82 -4.25
N GLU A 564 -42.91 -6.01 -2.98
CA GLU A 564 -43.44 -7.11 -2.17
C GLU A 564 -44.95 -6.98 -1.92
N ALA A 565 -45.42 -5.77 -1.69
CA ALA A 565 -46.83 -5.50 -1.49
C ALA A 565 -47.69 -5.58 -2.78
N LYS A 566 -47.07 -5.76 -3.94
CA LYS A 566 -47.78 -5.80 -5.26
C LYS A 566 -48.83 -6.90 -5.36
N GLN A 567 -48.77 -7.92 -4.52
CA GLN A 567 -49.75 -9.03 -4.50
C GLN A 567 -50.94 -8.80 -3.58
N CYS A 568 -50.97 -7.72 -2.78
CA CYS A 568 -52.04 -7.42 -1.86
C CYS A 568 -53.27 -6.91 -2.65
N ASN A 569 -54.47 -7.44 -2.33
CA ASN A 569 -55.71 -7.10 -3.01
C ASN A 569 -56.45 -5.93 -2.35
N ASP A 570 -56.16 -5.63 -1.09
CA ASP A 570 -56.79 -4.55 -0.32
C ASP A 570 -55.76 -3.49 0.10
N ILE A 571 -56.22 -2.22 0.14
CA ILE A 571 -55.33 -1.10 0.50
C ILE A 571 -54.85 -1.18 1.95
N VAL A 572 -55.66 -1.71 2.86
CA VAL A 572 -55.30 -1.85 4.27
C VAL A 572 -54.23 -2.93 4.44
N GLU A 573 -54.38 -4.05 3.73
CA GLU A 573 -53.37 -5.12 3.70
C GLU A 573 -52.06 -4.62 3.06
N TRP A 574 -52.18 -3.87 1.94
CA TRP A 574 -51.06 -3.25 1.27
C TRP A 574 -50.31 -2.29 2.19
N THR A 575 -51.02 -1.38 2.86
CA THR A 575 -50.42 -0.42 3.80
C THR A 575 -49.69 -1.12 4.94
N ARG A 576 -50.30 -2.16 5.53
CA ARG A 576 -49.66 -2.95 6.60
C ARG A 576 -48.41 -3.65 6.11
N THR A 577 -48.47 -4.27 4.93
CA THR A 577 -47.31 -4.97 4.34
C THR A 577 -46.17 -4.02 4.06
N VAL A 578 -46.45 -2.84 3.49
CA VAL A 578 -45.44 -1.81 3.25
C VAL A 578 -44.79 -1.33 4.55
N VAL A 579 -45.59 -0.97 5.57
CA VAL A 579 -45.09 -0.51 6.86
C VAL A 579 -44.25 -1.58 7.56
N ASP A 580 -44.65 -2.86 7.43
CA ASP A 580 -43.92 -3.98 8.04
C ASP A 580 -42.56 -4.23 7.38
N ARG A 581 -42.38 -3.81 6.13
CA ARG A 581 -41.14 -3.95 5.33
C ARG A 581 -40.26 -2.71 5.35
N LEU A 582 -40.84 -1.54 5.63
CA LEU A 582 -40.07 -0.33 5.87
C LEU A 582 -39.27 -0.44 7.19
N ASN A 583 -38.42 0.54 7.44
CA ASN A 583 -37.60 0.59 8.64
C ASN A 583 -38.45 0.38 9.93
N PRO A 584 -38.12 -0.62 10.80
CA PRO A 584 -38.87 -0.91 12.02
C PRO A 584 -39.03 0.29 12.96
N SER A 585 -38.10 1.24 12.94
CA SER A 585 -38.14 2.46 13.77
C SER A 585 -39.34 3.35 13.44
N LEU A 586 -39.93 3.24 12.25
CA LEU A 586 -41.17 3.94 11.88
C LEU A 586 -42.33 3.61 12.80
N ARG A 587 -42.38 2.40 13.35
CA ARG A 587 -43.47 1.95 14.24
C ARG A 587 -43.53 2.70 15.58
N ALA A 588 -42.46 3.40 15.92
CA ALA A 588 -42.40 4.23 17.14
C ALA A 588 -43.11 5.58 16.97
N TYR A 589 -43.48 5.98 15.76
CA TYR A 589 -44.11 7.26 15.47
C TYR A 589 -45.65 7.18 15.54
N PRO A 590 -46.33 8.33 15.80
CA PRO A 590 -47.79 8.42 15.71
C PRO A 590 -48.31 8.04 14.33
N ASN A 591 -49.46 7.36 14.26
CA ASN A 591 -50.06 6.90 13.03
C ASN A 591 -50.19 8.00 11.96
N LYS A 592 -50.55 9.25 12.35
CA LYS A 592 -50.62 10.38 11.44
C LYS A 592 -49.33 10.71 10.72
N GLN A 593 -48.18 10.52 11.36
CA GLN A 593 -46.86 10.74 10.76
C GLN A 593 -46.50 9.59 9.82
N ILE A 594 -46.84 8.37 10.20
CA ILE A 594 -46.67 7.19 9.34
C ILE A 594 -47.51 7.33 8.07
N ASP A 595 -48.75 7.73 8.21
CA ASP A 595 -49.68 7.94 7.07
C ASP A 595 -49.18 9.04 6.11
N LEU A 596 -48.62 10.14 6.65
CA LEU A 596 -48.00 11.18 5.85
C LEU A 596 -46.76 10.65 5.08
N ALA A 597 -45.93 9.87 5.73
CA ALA A 597 -44.76 9.24 5.09
C ALA A 597 -45.21 8.31 3.95
N LEU A 598 -46.23 7.47 4.19
CA LEU A 598 -46.80 6.59 3.17
C LEU A 598 -47.44 7.37 1.99
N ALA A 599 -48.10 8.48 2.28
CA ALA A 599 -48.65 9.35 1.23
C ALA A 599 -47.55 9.92 0.32
N LEU A 600 -46.44 10.37 0.92
CA LEU A 600 -45.27 10.86 0.18
C LEU A 600 -44.61 9.76 -0.65
N ILE A 601 -44.46 8.55 -0.06
CA ILE A 601 -43.93 7.37 -0.76
C ILE A 601 -44.81 7.00 -1.96
N LEU A 602 -46.12 6.90 -1.77
CA LEU A 602 -47.05 6.59 -2.83
C LEU A 602 -47.10 7.67 -3.94
N TYR A 603 -46.99 8.92 -3.55
CA TYR A 603 -46.95 10.01 -4.52
C TYR A 603 -45.65 9.95 -5.35
N GLU A 604 -44.52 9.69 -4.74
CA GLU A 604 -43.25 9.47 -5.45
C GLU A 604 -43.37 8.25 -6.39
N GLN A 605 -43.95 7.15 -5.91
CA GLN A 605 -44.19 5.97 -6.73
C GLN A 605 -45.06 6.26 -7.96
N THR A 606 -46.07 7.10 -7.81
CA THR A 606 -46.93 7.49 -8.98
C THR A 606 -46.19 8.28 -10.04
N LEU A 607 -45.17 9.04 -9.64
CA LEU A 607 -44.32 9.77 -10.59
C LEU A 607 -43.33 8.84 -11.30
N ARG A 608 -42.90 7.80 -10.63
CA ARG A 608 -41.99 6.77 -11.17
C ARG A 608 -42.77 5.74 -12.05
N ASP A 609 -43.99 5.37 -11.61
CA ASP A 609 -44.86 4.44 -12.30
C ASP A 609 -46.32 4.90 -12.20
N ALA A 610 -46.85 5.45 -13.29
CA ALA A 610 -48.22 5.98 -13.38
C ALA A 610 -49.32 4.96 -13.03
N SER A 611 -49.05 3.66 -13.09
CA SER A 611 -50.01 2.61 -12.73
C SER A 611 -50.46 2.66 -11.26
N TYR A 612 -49.65 3.27 -10.38
CA TYR A 612 -49.95 3.45 -8.96
C TYR A 612 -50.89 4.62 -8.66
N GLY A 613 -51.28 5.42 -9.64
CA GLY A 613 -52.20 6.54 -9.43
C GLY A 613 -53.54 6.11 -8.80
N SER A 614 -54.09 4.97 -9.20
CA SER A 614 -55.31 4.42 -8.61
C SER A 614 -55.16 3.97 -7.16
N VAL A 615 -53.95 3.47 -6.78
CA VAL A 615 -53.62 3.07 -5.40
C VAL A 615 -53.50 4.30 -4.52
N PHE A 616 -52.86 5.36 -5.03
CA PHE A 616 -52.71 6.63 -4.32
C PHE A 616 -54.09 7.29 -4.05
N CYS A 617 -54.97 7.32 -5.06
CA CYS A 617 -56.33 7.84 -4.86
C CYS A 617 -57.09 7.06 -3.79
N LYS A 618 -57.06 5.74 -3.82
CA LYS A 618 -57.70 4.90 -2.79
C LYS A 618 -57.13 5.13 -1.40
N PHE A 619 -55.81 5.24 -1.29
CA PHE A 619 -55.15 5.55 -0.02
C PHE A 619 -55.58 6.90 0.55
N THR A 620 -55.62 7.95 -0.29
CA THR A 620 -56.02 9.28 0.14
C THR A 620 -57.51 9.37 0.52
N GLU A 621 -58.39 8.57 -0.08
CA GLU A 621 -59.80 8.47 0.30
C GLU A 621 -59.97 7.83 1.69
N VAL A 622 -59.25 6.72 1.97
CA VAL A 622 -59.26 6.06 3.27
C VAL A 622 -58.71 6.99 4.34
N TYR A 623 -57.58 7.65 4.08
CA TYR A 623 -56.92 8.57 4.99
C TYR A 623 -57.79 9.78 5.35
N LYS A 624 -58.48 10.38 4.39
CA LYS A 624 -59.45 11.48 4.62
C LYS A 624 -60.62 11.02 5.48
N ASN A 625 -61.13 9.82 5.27
CA ASN A 625 -62.25 9.27 6.07
C ASN A 625 -61.87 8.97 7.52
N GLU A 626 -60.61 8.73 7.80
CA GLU A 626 -60.06 8.52 9.15
C GLU A 626 -59.64 9.83 9.86
N GLY A 627 -59.94 11.00 9.25
CA GLY A 627 -59.68 12.33 9.85
C GLY A 627 -58.25 12.84 9.66
N GLY A 628 -57.53 12.34 8.69
CA GLY A 628 -56.25 12.88 8.21
C GLY A 628 -56.40 14.24 7.55
N VAL A 629 -55.42 15.12 7.76
CA VAL A 629 -55.35 16.44 7.10
C VAL A 629 -54.34 16.32 5.97
N PHE A 630 -54.84 16.34 4.74
CA PHE A 630 -54.06 16.54 3.52
C PHE A 630 -54.17 17.97 3.09
#